data_0156f7e96abbe5f0ee33407cbfb96a31
#
_entry.id   0156f7e96abbe5f0ee33407cbfb96a31
#
_cell.length_a   1.000
_cell.length_b   1.000
_cell.length_c   1.000
_cell.angle_alpha   90.00
_cell.angle_beta   90.00
_cell.angle_gamma   90.00
#
_symmetry.space_group_name_H-M   'P 1'
#
loop_
_entity.id
_entity.type
_entity.pdbx_description
1 polymer ?
#
loop_
_entity_poly.entity_id
_entity_poly.type
_entity_poly.pdbx_seq_one_letter_code
_entity_poly.pdbx_strand_id
1 'polypeptide(L)'
;MAKVLLFKEEARRAMERGINKVADTVGITLGPKGRNVVLEKKFGSPTITNDGVTIAKEIELEDPYENMGAQLLKEVASKTNDIAGDGTTTATVVARAMIREGIKNVAAGANGMQLRRGIEKAVDLVVDELKAQSVTVKEHEMIAQVAAISANDKAVGELIAQAMEKVGEDGVITVEDSQSVGTALEMVEGLQFDKGYISPYMITNPDRMEASLDDANILIVEGKVSNVKDMLPVLEKVVQTGKPLLIIAEDVEGEALATLVVNKLRGILQVVAVKAPGFGDRRKAMLQDIATVVGARVISEDIGLKLDNADLSMLGKAKRVRIGKEETTIVEGAGDPQAIKDRAAQIRKELEDSTSEYDKEKLQERLAKLVGGVAVIQVGAATETEQKELKHRIEDALNATRAAVEEGIVAGGGVALVKCLDPLDKFIFDLEGDLKTGATIVRRALTEPLHLIASNAGLQGDVVVEKITTLKKGEGLDAAKGEYVDMVKAGIIDPVKVTRSAVQNAGSIAAMILTTDVLVADKPEKKDSTPGMPGGMGGMGGMGDFD
;
A
#
# COMPACT_ATOMS: atom_id res chain seq x y z
N MET A 1 -23.47 -0.35 -24.79
CA MET A 1 -23.55 -1.83 -24.63
C MET A 1 -24.80 -2.20 -23.85
N ALA A 2 -25.43 -3.34 -24.15
CA ALA A 2 -26.58 -3.81 -23.37
C ALA A 2 -26.09 -4.34 -22.02
N LYS A 3 -26.89 -4.14 -20.96
CA LYS A 3 -26.59 -4.65 -19.61
C LYS A 3 -27.39 -5.90 -19.31
N VAL A 4 -26.81 -6.79 -18.53
CA VAL A 4 -27.49 -7.95 -17.95
C VAL A 4 -27.60 -7.72 -16.45
N LEU A 5 -28.77 -8.03 -15.90
CA LEU A 5 -29.10 -7.78 -14.49
C LEU A 5 -29.26 -9.11 -13.78
N LEU A 6 -28.69 -9.22 -12.59
CA LEU A 6 -28.84 -10.34 -11.69
C LEU A 6 -29.39 -9.83 -10.36
N PHE A 7 -30.43 -10.49 -9.82
CA PHE A 7 -31.19 -9.99 -8.69
C PHE A 7 -31.11 -10.90 -7.46
N LYS A 8 -31.29 -10.30 -6.29
CA LYS A 8 -31.54 -10.97 -5.00
C LYS A 8 -30.53 -12.07 -4.66
N GLU A 9 -31.01 -13.26 -4.37
CA GLU A 9 -30.19 -14.37 -3.91
C GLU A 9 -29.17 -14.84 -4.96
N GLU A 10 -29.54 -14.86 -6.24
CA GLU A 10 -28.60 -15.24 -7.31
C GLU A 10 -27.42 -14.27 -7.40
N ALA A 11 -27.69 -12.98 -7.26
CA ALA A 11 -26.66 -11.94 -7.24
C ALA A 11 -25.69 -12.14 -6.06
N ARG A 12 -26.23 -12.35 -4.86
CA ARG A 12 -25.41 -12.57 -3.66
C ARG A 12 -24.60 -13.86 -3.74
N ARG A 13 -25.19 -14.95 -4.23
CA ARG A 13 -24.46 -16.22 -4.40
C ARG A 13 -23.34 -16.14 -5.45
N ALA A 14 -23.55 -15.39 -6.53
CA ALA A 14 -22.51 -15.19 -7.53
C ALA A 14 -21.31 -14.40 -6.92
N MET A 15 -21.59 -13.30 -6.22
CA MET A 15 -20.54 -12.57 -5.49
C MET A 15 -19.82 -13.46 -4.47
N GLU A 16 -20.56 -14.25 -3.66
CA GLU A 16 -19.99 -15.16 -2.66
C GLU A 16 -19.00 -16.15 -3.28
N ARG A 17 -19.34 -16.73 -4.44
CA ARG A 17 -18.42 -17.64 -5.14
C ARG A 17 -17.13 -16.94 -5.55
N GLY A 18 -17.20 -15.72 -6.07
CA GLY A 18 -16.03 -14.92 -6.42
C GLY A 18 -15.17 -14.56 -5.20
N ILE A 19 -15.82 -14.13 -4.12
CA ILE A 19 -15.18 -13.83 -2.84
C ILE A 19 -14.46 -15.06 -2.29
N ASN A 20 -15.11 -16.23 -2.28
CA ASN A 20 -14.49 -17.46 -1.78
C ASN A 20 -13.26 -17.84 -2.61
N LYS A 21 -13.28 -17.74 -3.93
CA LYS A 21 -12.13 -18.04 -4.78
C LYS A 21 -10.90 -17.19 -4.42
N VAL A 22 -11.09 -15.87 -4.21
CA VAL A 22 -9.99 -14.97 -3.80
C VAL A 22 -9.54 -15.31 -2.37
N ALA A 23 -10.47 -15.42 -1.43
CA ALA A 23 -10.14 -15.65 -0.03
C ALA A 23 -9.47 -17.01 0.23
N ASP A 24 -9.89 -18.07 -0.47
CA ASP A 24 -9.27 -19.40 -0.36
C ASP A 24 -7.85 -19.38 -0.92
N THR A 25 -7.60 -18.65 -2.03
CA THR A 25 -6.27 -18.53 -2.61
C THR A 25 -5.33 -17.71 -1.71
N VAL A 26 -5.82 -16.60 -1.15
CA VAL A 26 -5.02 -15.75 -0.25
C VAL A 26 -4.84 -16.41 1.12
N GLY A 27 -5.86 -17.06 1.65
CA GLY A 27 -5.87 -17.62 3.00
C GLY A 27 -4.81 -18.71 3.27
N ILE A 28 -4.37 -19.43 2.23
CA ILE A 28 -3.32 -20.47 2.41
C ILE A 28 -1.96 -19.88 2.80
N THR A 29 -1.75 -18.58 2.62
CA THR A 29 -0.50 -17.89 2.96
C THR A 29 -0.42 -17.46 4.43
N LEU A 30 -1.54 -17.51 5.17
CA LEU A 30 -1.64 -16.96 6.51
C LEU A 30 -0.89 -17.80 7.56
N GLY A 31 -0.05 -17.12 8.36
CA GLY A 31 0.66 -17.66 9.50
C GLY A 31 2.03 -18.27 9.17
N PRO A 32 2.80 -18.71 10.20
CA PRO A 32 4.19 -19.14 10.04
C PRO A 32 4.37 -20.43 9.23
N LYS A 33 3.31 -21.19 9.01
CA LYS A 33 3.27 -22.36 8.13
C LYS A 33 2.41 -22.13 6.88
N GLY A 34 2.15 -20.87 6.56
CA GLY A 34 1.54 -20.45 5.30
C GLY A 34 2.39 -20.87 4.10
N ARG A 35 1.73 -21.04 2.94
CA ARG A 35 2.36 -21.50 1.70
C ARG A 35 2.33 -20.40 0.65
N ASN A 36 3.28 -20.46 -0.27
CA ASN A 36 3.36 -19.54 -1.39
C ASN A 36 2.34 -19.88 -2.48
N VAL A 37 1.96 -18.86 -3.24
CA VAL A 37 1.16 -18.95 -4.46
C VAL A 37 2.06 -18.65 -5.66
N VAL A 38 1.85 -19.37 -6.75
CA VAL A 38 2.54 -19.12 -8.02
C VAL A 38 1.60 -18.36 -8.94
N LEU A 39 2.02 -17.18 -9.38
CA LEU A 39 1.28 -16.30 -10.28
C LEU A 39 1.89 -16.36 -11.67
N GLU A 40 1.08 -16.64 -12.69
CA GLU A 40 1.49 -16.59 -14.08
C GLU A 40 1.78 -15.14 -14.49
N LYS A 41 2.86 -14.94 -15.25
CA LYS A 41 3.11 -13.66 -15.92
C LYS A 41 3.06 -13.85 -17.43
N LYS A 42 2.41 -12.94 -18.14
CA LYS A 42 2.33 -12.96 -19.61
C LYS A 42 3.71 -12.89 -20.27
N PHE A 43 4.66 -12.25 -19.59
CA PHE A 43 6.06 -12.13 -20.04
C PHE A 43 6.98 -12.36 -18.83
N GLY A 44 8.01 -13.20 -19.01
CA GLY A 44 8.98 -13.54 -17.96
C GLY A 44 8.63 -14.79 -17.17
N SER A 45 9.34 -14.99 -16.06
CA SER A 45 9.12 -16.13 -15.17
C SER A 45 7.91 -15.91 -14.26
N PRO A 46 7.19 -17.00 -13.87
CA PRO A 46 6.13 -16.91 -12.87
C PRO A 46 6.65 -16.26 -11.57
N THR A 47 5.79 -15.52 -10.91
CA THR A 47 6.10 -14.93 -9.59
C THR A 47 5.64 -15.89 -8.49
N ILE A 48 6.52 -16.16 -7.53
CA ILE A 48 6.18 -16.91 -6.32
C ILE A 48 6.09 -15.90 -5.18
N THR A 49 4.95 -15.86 -4.50
CA THR A 49 4.70 -14.89 -3.43
C THR A 49 3.75 -15.45 -2.37
N ASN A 50 3.82 -14.92 -1.17
CA ASN A 50 2.87 -15.10 -0.08
C ASN A 50 2.16 -13.79 0.30
N ASP A 51 2.46 -12.68 -0.37
CA ASP A 51 1.81 -11.41 -0.13
C ASP A 51 0.35 -11.43 -0.59
N GLY A 52 -0.56 -11.21 0.37
CA GLY A 52 -2.01 -11.29 0.14
C GLY A 52 -2.55 -10.27 -0.84
N VAL A 53 -2.04 -9.04 -0.86
CA VAL A 53 -2.52 -8.00 -1.78
C VAL A 53 -2.07 -8.27 -3.21
N THR A 54 -0.84 -8.71 -3.42
CA THR A 54 -0.31 -9.10 -4.74
C THR A 54 -1.12 -10.26 -5.31
N ILE A 55 -1.37 -11.30 -4.49
CA ILE A 55 -2.19 -12.44 -4.92
C ILE A 55 -3.61 -12.00 -5.28
N ALA A 56 -4.25 -11.22 -4.41
CA ALA A 56 -5.62 -10.76 -4.64
C ALA A 56 -5.73 -9.93 -5.93
N LYS A 57 -4.78 -9.05 -6.22
CA LYS A 57 -4.78 -8.19 -7.42
C LYS A 57 -4.72 -8.98 -8.72
N GLU A 58 -4.03 -10.11 -8.77
CA GLU A 58 -3.86 -10.93 -9.98
C GLU A 58 -5.07 -11.82 -10.30
N ILE A 59 -6.00 -12.03 -9.34
CA ILE A 59 -7.14 -12.90 -9.57
C ILE A 59 -8.24 -12.17 -10.37
N GLU A 60 -8.46 -12.58 -11.61
CA GLU A 60 -9.60 -12.19 -12.45
C GLU A 60 -10.43 -13.42 -12.82
N LEU A 61 -11.75 -13.30 -12.77
CA LEU A 61 -12.67 -14.40 -13.01
C LEU A 61 -13.44 -14.17 -14.31
N GLU A 62 -13.67 -15.24 -15.08
CA GLU A 62 -14.40 -15.19 -16.36
C GLU A 62 -15.86 -14.77 -16.19
N ASP A 63 -16.53 -15.24 -15.13
CA ASP A 63 -17.91 -14.83 -14.85
C ASP A 63 -17.93 -13.40 -14.29
N PRO A 64 -18.57 -12.44 -14.97
CA PRO A 64 -18.57 -11.04 -14.57
C PRO A 64 -19.20 -10.79 -13.19
N TYR A 65 -20.16 -11.60 -12.77
CA TYR A 65 -20.81 -11.46 -11.46
C TYR A 65 -19.94 -12.02 -10.34
N GLU A 66 -19.27 -13.14 -10.56
CA GLU A 66 -18.26 -13.66 -9.63
C GLU A 66 -17.07 -12.70 -9.54
N ASN A 67 -16.66 -12.14 -10.68
CA ASN A 67 -15.58 -11.17 -10.73
C ASN A 67 -15.90 -9.88 -9.94
N MET A 68 -17.15 -9.41 -9.94
CA MET A 68 -17.56 -8.29 -9.08
C MET A 68 -17.32 -8.61 -7.59
N GLY A 69 -17.66 -9.82 -7.14
CA GLY A 69 -17.35 -10.26 -5.78
C GLY A 69 -15.85 -10.30 -5.49
N ALA A 70 -15.07 -10.83 -6.44
CA ALA A 70 -13.61 -10.85 -6.36
C ALA A 70 -13.03 -9.43 -6.25
N GLN A 71 -13.49 -8.47 -7.07
CA GLN A 71 -13.04 -7.08 -7.04
C GLN A 71 -13.36 -6.38 -5.72
N LEU A 72 -14.53 -6.60 -5.13
CA LEU A 72 -14.87 -6.05 -3.82
C LEU A 72 -13.94 -6.59 -2.71
N LEU A 73 -13.55 -7.85 -2.78
CA LEU A 73 -12.61 -8.41 -1.81
C LEU A 73 -11.18 -7.92 -2.04
N LYS A 74 -10.77 -7.69 -3.30
CA LYS A 74 -9.50 -7.01 -3.62
C LYS A 74 -9.45 -5.60 -3.03
N GLU A 75 -10.57 -4.88 -3.03
CA GLU A 75 -10.67 -3.55 -2.41
C GLU A 75 -10.34 -3.61 -0.92
N VAL A 76 -10.81 -4.65 -0.19
CA VAL A 76 -10.45 -4.86 1.23
C VAL A 76 -8.93 -4.99 1.40
N ALA A 77 -8.28 -5.85 0.60
CA ALA A 77 -6.85 -6.07 0.68
C ALA A 77 -6.07 -4.78 0.34
N SER A 78 -6.45 -4.10 -0.76
CA SER A 78 -5.78 -2.87 -1.21
C SER A 78 -5.90 -1.74 -0.20
N LYS A 79 -7.11 -1.49 0.36
CA LYS A 79 -7.31 -0.46 1.38
C LYS A 79 -6.55 -0.74 2.66
N THR A 80 -6.43 -2.00 3.07
CA THR A 80 -5.66 -2.38 4.24
C THR A 80 -4.17 -2.14 4.00
N ASN A 81 -3.68 -2.48 2.81
CA ASN A 81 -2.32 -2.18 2.41
C ASN A 81 -2.03 -0.66 2.40
N ASP A 82 -2.92 0.14 1.81
CA ASP A 82 -2.77 1.61 1.73
C ASP A 82 -2.68 2.26 3.12
N ILE A 83 -3.39 1.73 4.13
CA ILE A 83 -3.46 2.31 5.49
C ILE A 83 -2.32 1.81 6.39
N ALA A 84 -2.02 0.51 6.33
CA ALA A 84 -1.17 -0.15 7.30
C ALA A 84 0.05 -0.86 6.71
N GLY A 85 0.10 -1.03 5.39
CA GLY A 85 1.18 -1.70 4.67
C GLY A 85 1.29 -3.21 4.91
N ASP A 86 0.41 -3.78 5.75
CA ASP A 86 0.38 -5.20 6.13
C ASP A 86 -1.06 -5.61 6.51
N GLY A 87 -1.28 -6.90 6.84
CA GLY A 87 -2.57 -7.44 7.32
C GLY A 87 -3.60 -7.70 6.21
N THR A 88 -3.20 -7.68 4.96
CA THR A 88 -4.07 -7.83 3.78
C THR A 88 -4.75 -9.20 3.73
N THR A 89 -4.02 -10.26 4.07
CA THR A 89 -4.57 -11.63 4.20
C THR A 89 -5.58 -11.72 5.33
N THR A 90 -5.28 -11.18 6.50
CA THR A 90 -6.19 -11.14 7.65
C THR A 90 -7.49 -10.42 7.31
N ALA A 91 -7.39 -9.24 6.68
CA ALA A 91 -8.56 -8.46 6.25
C ALA A 91 -9.45 -9.23 5.28
N THR A 92 -8.84 -9.90 4.30
CA THR A 92 -9.52 -10.74 3.30
C THR A 92 -10.28 -11.90 3.95
N VAL A 93 -9.65 -12.59 4.89
CA VAL A 93 -10.22 -13.73 5.61
C VAL A 93 -11.38 -13.31 6.51
N VAL A 94 -11.23 -12.22 7.26
CA VAL A 94 -12.29 -11.65 8.12
C VAL A 94 -13.47 -11.16 7.27
N ALA A 95 -13.22 -10.47 6.16
CA ALA A 95 -14.27 -10.02 5.25
C ALA A 95 -15.08 -11.20 4.68
N ARG A 96 -14.39 -12.24 4.19
CA ARG A 96 -15.06 -13.46 3.72
C ARG A 96 -15.96 -14.07 4.80
N ALA A 97 -15.45 -14.18 6.03
CA ALA A 97 -16.22 -14.77 7.13
C ALA A 97 -17.47 -13.94 7.44
N MET A 98 -17.36 -12.60 7.51
CA MET A 98 -18.52 -11.71 7.71
C MET A 98 -19.53 -11.83 6.57
N ILE A 99 -19.08 -11.84 5.33
CA ILE A 99 -19.95 -11.91 4.14
C ILE A 99 -20.68 -13.26 4.10
N ARG A 100 -19.96 -14.36 4.30
CA ARG A 100 -20.55 -15.72 4.29
C ARG A 100 -21.63 -15.89 5.35
N GLU A 101 -21.36 -15.45 6.58
CA GLU A 101 -22.37 -15.50 7.65
C GLU A 101 -23.51 -14.50 7.40
N GLY A 102 -23.20 -13.32 6.89
CA GLY A 102 -24.21 -12.30 6.56
C GLY A 102 -25.18 -12.76 5.46
N ILE A 103 -24.68 -13.32 4.37
CA ILE A 103 -25.52 -13.83 3.26
C ILE A 103 -26.49 -14.91 3.75
N LYS A 104 -26.07 -15.83 4.63
CA LYS A 104 -26.96 -16.84 5.23
C LYS A 104 -28.11 -16.19 5.99
N ASN A 105 -27.84 -15.15 6.76
CA ASN A 105 -28.85 -14.45 7.54
C ASN A 105 -29.80 -13.62 6.65
N VAL A 106 -29.29 -12.95 5.60
CA VAL A 106 -30.13 -12.26 4.60
C VAL A 106 -31.04 -13.25 3.85
N ALA A 107 -30.51 -14.41 3.46
CA ALA A 107 -31.30 -15.47 2.83
C ALA A 107 -32.39 -16.02 3.77
N ALA A 108 -32.15 -16.01 5.08
CA ALA A 108 -33.14 -16.37 6.09
C ALA A 108 -34.17 -15.25 6.39
N GLY A 109 -34.07 -14.11 5.73
CA GLY A 109 -35.03 -12.99 5.83
C GLY A 109 -34.61 -11.83 6.75
N ALA A 110 -33.36 -11.81 7.24
CA ALA A 110 -32.86 -10.69 8.03
C ALA A 110 -32.76 -9.40 7.19
N ASN A 111 -33.02 -8.25 7.82
CA ASN A 111 -32.95 -6.95 7.17
C ASN A 111 -31.47 -6.51 7.00
N GLY A 112 -30.99 -6.45 5.74
CA GLY A 112 -29.61 -6.10 5.43
C GLY A 112 -29.15 -4.75 6.00
N MET A 113 -30.04 -3.74 6.09
CA MET A 113 -29.72 -2.43 6.68
C MET A 113 -29.56 -2.49 8.20
N GLN A 114 -30.30 -3.35 8.89
CA GLN A 114 -30.13 -3.57 10.33
C GLN A 114 -28.88 -4.41 10.62
N LEU A 115 -28.61 -5.43 9.80
CA LEU A 115 -27.36 -6.19 9.86
C LEU A 115 -26.15 -5.26 9.72
N ARG A 116 -26.17 -4.38 8.71
CA ARG A 116 -25.13 -3.37 8.48
C ARG A 116 -24.86 -2.55 9.74
N ARG A 117 -25.90 -1.97 10.35
CA ARG A 117 -25.78 -1.17 11.58
C ARG A 117 -25.21 -1.98 12.75
N GLY A 118 -25.59 -3.26 12.86
CA GLY A 118 -25.07 -4.16 13.88
C GLY A 118 -23.59 -4.46 13.66
N ILE A 119 -23.15 -4.67 12.41
CA ILE A 119 -21.76 -4.86 12.03
C ILE A 119 -20.94 -3.61 12.35
N GLU A 120 -21.39 -2.41 11.91
CA GLU A 120 -20.69 -1.15 12.15
C GLU A 120 -20.43 -0.93 13.64
N LYS A 121 -21.45 -1.04 14.50
CA LYS A 121 -21.31 -0.88 15.96
C LYS A 121 -20.40 -1.92 16.61
N ALA A 122 -20.44 -3.16 16.14
CA ALA A 122 -19.59 -4.22 16.65
C ALA A 122 -18.12 -4.01 16.24
N VAL A 123 -17.88 -3.53 15.01
CA VAL A 123 -16.53 -3.18 14.52
C VAL A 123 -15.95 -2.02 15.34
N ASP A 124 -16.73 -0.96 15.61
CA ASP A 124 -16.30 0.16 16.43
C ASP A 124 -15.86 -0.32 17.82
N LEU A 125 -16.66 -1.16 18.48
CA LEU A 125 -16.31 -1.75 19.78
C LEU A 125 -15.00 -2.56 19.71
N VAL A 126 -14.83 -3.39 18.68
CA VAL A 126 -13.63 -4.20 18.51
C VAL A 126 -12.39 -3.33 18.32
N VAL A 127 -12.51 -2.23 17.58
CA VAL A 127 -11.43 -1.26 17.40
C VAL A 127 -11.03 -0.62 18.73
N ASP A 128 -12.00 -0.22 19.56
CA ASP A 128 -11.74 0.36 20.87
C ASP A 128 -11.09 -0.66 21.81
N GLU A 129 -11.52 -1.92 21.78
CA GLU A 129 -10.92 -3.00 22.58
C GLU A 129 -9.49 -3.34 22.12
N LEU A 130 -9.21 -3.32 20.82
CA LEU A 130 -7.84 -3.51 20.31
C LEU A 130 -6.91 -2.38 20.79
N LYS A 131 -7.38 -1.12 20.74
CA LYS A 131 -6.63 0.01 21.28
C LYS A 131 -6.41 -0.11 22.79
N ALA A 132 -7.41 -0.59 23.55
CA ALA A 132 -7.29 -0.81 24.99
C ALA A 132 -6.34 -1.98 25.34
N GLN A 133 -6.09 -2.91 24.41
CA GLN A 133 -5.12 -3.98 24.58
C GLN A 133 -3.69 -3.57 24.18
N SER A 134 -3.53 -2.40 23.58
CA SER A 134 -2.26 -1.93 23.02
C SER A 134 -1.16 -1.80 24.07
N VAL A 135 0.04 -2.24 23.69
CA VAL A 135 1.30 -2.01 24.42
C VAL A 135 2.17 -1.09 23.55
N THR A 136 2.60 0.03 24.10
CA THR A 136 3.42 1.01 23.39
C THR A 136 4.80 0.45 23.07
N VAL A 137 5.28 0.68 21.84
CA VAL A 137 6.59 0.25 21.35
C VAL A 137 7.51 1.47 21.31
N LYS A 138 8.53 1.51 22.17
CA LYS A 138 9.52 2.61 22.22
C LYS A 138 10.96 2.12 22.32
N GLU A 139 11.17 0.90 22.83
CA GLU A 139 12.49 0.36 23.05
C GLU A 139 13.02 -0.31 21.78
N HIS A 140 14.31 -0.14 21.50
CA HIS A 140 15.01 -0.73 20.36
C HIS A 140 14.72 -2.23 20.22
N GLU A 141 14.77 -2.98 21.33
CA GLU A 141 14.53 -4.43 21.34
C GLU A 141 13.10 -4.78 20.86
N MET A 142 12.09 -4.01 21.28
CA MET A 142 10.70 -4.22 20.83
C MET A 142 10.52 -3.89 19.35
N ILE A 143 11.15 -2.83 18.87
CA ILE A 143 11.15 -2.45 17.44
C ILE A 143 11.78 -3.58 16.62
N ALA A 144 12.95 -4.08 17.05
CA ALA A 144 13.63 -5.20 16.39
C ALA A 144 12.79 -6.49 16.38
N GLN A 145 12.05 -6.76 17.46
CA GLN A 145 11.15 -7.91 17.54
C GLN A 145 9.98 -7.79 16.55
N VAL A 146 9.31 -6.63 16.49
CA VAL A 146 8.22 -6.38 15.52
C VAL A 146 8.72 -6.62 14.10
N ALA A 147 9.84 -5.99 13.73
CA ALA A 147 10.42 -6.10 12.41
C ALA A 147 10.87 -7.54 12.09
N ALA A 148 11.49 -8.23 13.06
CA ALA A 148 11.95 -9.60 12.90
C ALA A 148 10.81 -10.59 12.65
N ILE A 149 9.65 -10.39 13.29
CA ILE A 149 8.47 -11.22 13.08
C ILE A 149 7.87 -11.00 11.71
N SER A 150 7.66 -9.75 11.33
CA SER A 150 7.11 -9.42 10.01
C SER A 150 8.03 -9.89 8.87
N ALA A 151 9.35 -9.68 9.01
CA ALA A 151 10.34 -10.16 8.04
C ALA A 151 10.61 -11.67 8.11
N ASN A 152 10.18 -12.37 9.16
CA ASN A 152 10.59 -13.73 9.50
C ASN A 152 12.13 -13.90 9.51
N ASP A 153 12.85 -12.84 9.90
CA ASP A 153 14.31 -12.79 9.91
C ASP A 153 14.82 -11.83 11.00
N LYS A 154 15.60 -12.35 11.95
CA LYS A 154 16.15 -11.55 13.06
C LYS A 154 17.16 -10.50 12.62
N ALA A 155 17.97 -10.80 11.59
CA ALA A 155 18.98 -9.88 11.09
C ALA A 155 18.32 -8.68 10.39
N VAL A 156 17.27 -8.91 9.64
CA VAL A 156 16.44 -7.86 9.05
C VAL A 156 15.76 -7.02 10.14
N GLY A 157 15.25 -7.66 11.20
CA GLY A 157 14.63 -6.96 12.33
C GLY A 157 15.58 -5.98 13.01
N GLU A 158 16.81 -6.43 13.31
CA GLU A 158 17.86 -5.60 13.88
C GLU A 158 18.26 -4.46 12.96
N LEU A 159 18.36 -4.70 11.65
CA LEU A 159 18.70 -3.69 10.65
C LEU A 159 17.65 -2.57 10.59
N ILE A 160 16.36 -2.93 10.64
CA ILE A 160 15.25 -1.96 10.64
C ILE A 160 15.25 -1.14 11.93
N ALA A 161 15.45 -1.77 13.08
CA ALA A 161 15.53 -1.06 14.36
C ALA A 161 16.69 -0.06 14.39
N GLN A 162 17.88 -0.45 13.89
CA GLN A 162 19.01 0.46 13.73
C GLN A 162 18.73 1.61 12.76
N ALA A 163 18.01 1.33 11.66
CA ALA A 163 17.60 2.37 10.72
C ALA A 163 16.68 3.39 11.40
N MET A 164 15.65 2.91 12.12
CA MET A 164 14.70 3.77 12.84
C MET A 164 15.37 4.59 13.95
N GLU A 165 16.33 4.01 14.68
CA GLU A 165 17.08 4.73 15.71
C GLU A 165 17.91 5.88 15.11
N LYS A 166 18.54 5.66 13.94
CA LYS A 166 19.37 6.66 13.27
C LYS A 166 18.59 7.82 12.67
N VAL A 167 17.41 7.54 12.08
CA VAL A 167 16.61 8.59 11.43
C VAL A 167 15.55 9.19 12.37
N GLY A 168 15.24 8.54 13.49
CA GLY A 168 14.17 8.94 14.41
C GLY A 168 12.78 8.47 13.95
N GLU A 169 11.75 8.80 14.77
CA GLU A 169 10.36 8.34 14.55
C GLU A 169 9.78 8.83 13.21
N ASP A 170 10.07 10.08 12.83
CA ASP A 170 9.60 10.71 11.58
C ASP A 170 10.60 10.55 10.42
N GLY A 171 11.65 9.77 10.61
CA GLY A 171 12.72 9.61 9.64
C GLY A 171 12.36 8.77 8.44
N VAL A 172 12.99 9.05 7.31
CA VAL A 172 12.74 8.35 6.05
C VAL A 172 13.63 7.12 5.94
N ILE A 173 13.02 5.96 5.71
CA ILE A 173 13.72 4.71 5.43
C ILE A 173 13.22 4.19 4.08
N THR A 174 14.13 3.90 3.16
CA THR A 174 13.85 3.32 1.84
C THR A 174 14.55 1.97 1.69
N VAL A 175 14.00 1.12 0.82
CA VAL A 175 14.60 -0.18 0.49
C VAL A 175 15.00 -0.16 -0.98
N GLU A 176 16.29 -0.37 -1.25
CA GLU A 176 16.88 -0.24 -2.57
C GLU A 176 17.58 -1.53 -3.02
N ASP A 177 17.59 -1.74 -4.34
CA ASP A 177 18.29 -2.87 -4.93
C ASP A 177 19.81 -2.65 -4.89
N SER A 178 20.56 -3.69 -4.48
CA SER A 178 22.03 -3.70 -4.45
C SER A 178 22.60 -4.72 -5.42
N GLN A 179 23.78 -4.44 -5.97
CA GLN A 179 24.56 -5.39 -6.77
C GLN A 179 25.37 -6.36 -5.91
N SER A 180 25.58 -6.04 -4.63
CA SER A 180 26.28 -6.91 -3.68
C SER A 180 25.30 -7.89 -3.03
N VAL A 181 25.73 -9.12 -2.76
CA VAL A 181 24.92 -10.10 -2.03
C VAL A 181 24.83 -9.70 -0.55
N GLY A 182 23.62 -9.73 0.01
CA GLY A 182 23.34 -9.41 1.41
C GLY A 182 22.59 -8.10 1.59
N THR A 183 22.27 -7.77 2.84
CA THR A 183 21.59 -6.53 3.23
C THR A 183 22.54 -5.59 3.97
N ALA A 184 22.49 -4.30 3.67
CA ALA A 184 23.29 -3.27 4.32
C ALA A 184 22.46 -2.01 4.59
N LEU A 185 22.81 -1.28 5.66
CA LEU A 185 22.21 0.00 6.00
C LEU A 185 23.17 1.13 5.68
N GLU A 186 22.74 2.04 4.83
CA GLU A 186 23.48 3.25 4.45
C GLU A 186 22.66 4.49 4.82
N MET A 187 23.35 5.53 5.32
CA MET A 187 22.73 6.83 5.57
C MET A 187 23.13 7.78 4.45
N VAL A 188 22.14 8.38 3.79
CA VAL A 188 22.34 9.28 2.66
C VAL A 188 21.62 10.61 2.86
N GLU A 189 22.08 11.65 2.18
CA GLU A 189 21.38 12.92 2.14
C GLU A 189 20.11 12.81 1.29
N GLY A 190 19.02 13.36 1.77
CA GLY A 190 17.74 13.29 1.09
C GLY A 190 16.60 13.80 1.95
N LEU A 191 15.41 13.81 1.38
CA LEU A 191 14.20 14.20 2.11
C LEU A 191 12.95 13.57 1.50
N GLN A 192 11.89 13.50 2.30
CA GLN A 192 10.55 13.11 1.87
C GLN A 192 9.55 14.23 2.12
N PHE A 193 8.57 14.36 1.23
CA PHE A 193 7.43 15.26 1.41
C PHE A 193 6.12 14.63 0.92
N ASP A 194 5.02 15.09 1.51
CA ASP A 194 3.66 14.55 1.36
C ASP A 194 2.95 15.13 0.15
N LYS A 195 3.44 14.81 -1.05
CA LYS A 195 2.77 15.01 -2.34
C LYS A 195 3.26 13.96 -3.31
N GLY A 196 2.33 13.25 -3.94
CA GLY A 196 2.62 12.25 -4.96
C GLY A 196 2.43 12.77 -6.38
N TYR A 197 2.44 11.86 -7.35
CA TYR A 197 2.28 12.19 -8.77
C TYR A 197 0.93 12.83 -9.07
N ILE A 198 0.94 13.82 -9.97
CA ILE A 198 -0.28 14.53 -10.39
C ILE A 198 -1.19 13.65 -11.25
N SER A 199 -0.63 12.71 -12.01
CA SER A 199 -1.37 11.85 -12.91
C SER A 199 -0.91 10.39 -12.81
N PRO A 200 -1.84 9.42 -12.72
CA PRO A 200 -1.50 7.99 -12.74
C PRO A 200 -0.76 7.54 -14.02
N TYR A 201 -0.89 8.27 -15.12
CA TYR A 201 -0.14 8.00 -16.35
C TYR A 201 1.37 8.27 -16.21
N MET A 202 1.81 8.86 -15.10
CA MET A 202 3.21 9.15 -14.81
C MET A 202 3.92 8.04 -14.03
N ILE A 203 3.23 6.97 -13.61
CA ILE A 203 3.83 5.83 -12.93
C ILE A 203 4.78 5.06 -13.86
N THR A 204 5.82 4.45 -13.27
CA THR A 204 6.77 3.58 -13.97
C THR A 204 6.60 2.12 -13.56
N ASN A 205 6.05 1.88 -12.37
CA ASN A 205 5.73 0.56 -11.84
C ASN A 205 4.22 0.47 -11.53
N PRO A 206 3.42 -0.15 -12.42
CA PRO A 206 1.99 -0.29 -12.23
C PRO A 206 1.59 -1.17 -11.03
N ASP A 207 2.40 -2.19 -10.72
CA ASP A 207 2.11 -3.14 -9.64
C ASP A 207 2.11 -2.43 -8.28
N ARG A 208 3.01 -1.46 -8.11
CA ARG A 208 3.14 -0.65 -6.89
C ARG A 208 2.45 0.71 -6.96
N MET A 209 1.92 1.08 -8.11
CA MET A 209 1.36 2.43 -8.33
C MET A 209 2.36 3.54 -7.99
N GLU A 210 3.64 3.35 -8.32
CA GLU A 210 4.73 4.30 -8.04
C GLU A 210 5.51 4.66 -9.31
N ALA A 211 6.19 5.80 -9.28
CA ALA A 211 7.18 6.18 -10.26
C ALA A 211 8.56 6.20 -9.61
N SER A 212 9.57 5.62 -10.28
CA SER A 212 10.97 5.70 -9.89
C SER A 212 11.77 6.34 -11.02
N LEU A 213 12.59 7.32 -10.66
CA LEU A 213 13.47 8.04 -11.57
C LEU A 213 14.91 7.92 -11.04
N ASP A 214 15.80 7.33 -11.82
CA ASP A 214 17.24 7.22 -11.50
C ASP A 214 18.03 8.33 -12.19
N ASP A 215 19.01 8.91 -11.52
CA ASP A 215 19.82 10.06 -11.99
C ASP A 215 18.97 11.23 -12.51
N ALA A 216 17.92 11.57 -11.77
CA ALA A 216 16.91 12.51 -12.19
C ALA A 216 17.39 13.98 -12.13
N ASN A 217 17.01 14.76 -13.14
CA ASN A 217 16.98 16.22 -13.05
C ASN A 217 15.71 16.66 -12.31
N ILE A 218 15.80 17.75 -11.52
CA ILE A 218 14.69 18.24 -10.71
C ILE A 218 14.45 19.70 -11.01
N LEU A 219 13.29 20.02 -11.57
CA LEU A 219 12.83 21.38 -11.84
C LEU A 219 11.86 21.80 -10.73
N ILE A 220 12.15 22.92 -10.06
CA ILE A 220 11.32 23.46 -8.99
C ILE A 220 10.74 24.80 -9.42
N VAL A 221 9.39 24.88 -9.46
CA VAL A 221 8.65 26.07 -9.86
C VAL A 221 7.71 26.47 -8.72
N GLU A 222 7.76 27.71 -8.29
CA GLU A 222 6.90 28.20 -7.20
C GLU A 222 5.42 28.30 -7.63
N GLY A 223 5.18 28.71 -8.86
CA GLY A 223 3.84 28.92 -9.41
C GLY A 223 3.23 27.68 -10.08
N LYS A 224 2.05 27.89 -10.66
CA LYS A 224 1.37 26.88 -11.48
C LYS A 224 1.96 26.83 -12.89
N VAL A 225 2.00 25.62 -13.45
CA VAL A 225 2.45 25.37 -14.81
C VAL A 225 1.27 24.86 -15.64
N SER A 226 0.68 25.73 -16.46
CA SER A 226 -0.48 25.41 -17.31
C SER A 226 -0.16 25.49 -18.80
N ASN A 227 0.80 26.34 -19.19
CA ASN A 227 1.18 26.58 -20.57
C ASN A 227 2.47 25.81 -20.94
N VAL A 228 2.39 24.94 -21.93
CA VAL A 228 3.54 24.16 -22.38
C VAL A 228 4.66 25.01 -22.96
N LYS A 229 4.33 26.15 -23.58
CA LYS A 229 5.33 27.03 -24.23
C LYS A 229 6.39 27.52 -23.26
N ASP A 230 6.00 27.78 -22.00
CA ASP A 230 6.91 28.29 -20.99
C ASP A 230 7.94 27.21 -20.56
N MET A 231 7.58 25.93 -20.72
CA MET A 231 8.46 24.79 -20.39
C MET A 231 9.31 24.29 -21.57
N LEU A 232 8.90 24.58 -22.82
CA LEU A 232 9.58 24.03 -24.00
C LEU A 232 11.10 24.19 -23.97
N PRO A 233 11.67 25.37 -23.63
CA PRO A 233 13.11 25.56 -23.67
C PRO A 233 13.89 24.64 -22.70
N VAL A 234 13.33 24.36 -21.53
CA VAL A 234 13.96 23.45 -20.56
C VAL A 234 13.73 22.00 -20.92
N LEU A 235 12.51 21.63 -21.43
CA LEU A 235 12.21 20.27 -21.83
C LEU A 235 13.09 19.81 -22.99
N GLU A 236 13.30 20.65 -24.02
CA GLU A 236 14.19 20.34 -25.14
C GLU A 236 15.63 20.03 -24.69
N LYS A 237 16.15 20.83 -23.74
CA LYS A 237 17.46 20.61 -23.16
C LYS A 237 17.53 19.32 -22.35
N VAL A 238 16.50 19.02 -21.55
CA VAL A 238 16.42 17.77 -20.76
C VAL A 238 16.36 16.55 -21.67
N VAL A 239 15.54 16.57 -22.72
CA VAL A 239 15.47 15.47 -23.72
C VAL A 239 16.84 15.17 -24.32
N GLN A 240 17.63 16.22 -24.62
CA GLN A 240 19.01 16.03 -25.15
C GLN A 240 19.95 15.35 -24.15
N THR A 241 19.71 15.46 -22.84
CA THR A 241 20.51 14.76 -21.83
C THR A 241 20.17 13.28 -21.70
N GLY A 242 18.99 12.85 -22.15
CA GLY A 242 18.46 11.49 -21.97
C GLY A 242 18.11 11.14 -20.51
N LYS A 243 18.20 12.09 -19.58
CA LYS A 243 17.93 11.87 -18.15
C LYS A 243 16.47 12.13 -17.81
N PRO A 244 15.91 11.41 -16.82
CA PRO A 244 14.57 11.66 -16.30
C PRO A 244 14.43 13.06 -15.71
N LEU A 245 13.19 13.57 -15.68
CA LEU A 245 12.83 14.87 -15.11
C LEU A 245 11.73 14.72 -14.06
N LEU A 246 12.01 15.20 -12.84
CA LEU A 246 10.97 15.50 -11.85
C LEU A 246 10.62 16.98 -11.94
N ILE A 247 9.33 17.31 -12.00
CA ILE A 247 8.81 18.67 -11.92
C ILE A 247 8.06 18.83 -10.60
N ILE A 248 8.49 19.76 -9.77
CA ILE A 248 7.82 20.15 -8.52
C ILE A 248 7.26 21.54 -8.72
N ALA A 249 5.94 21.68 -8.73
CA ALA A 249 5.26 22.97 -8.95
C ALA A 249 4.02 23.10 -8.05
N GLU A 250 3.49 24.31 -7.88
CA GLU A 250 2.21 24.48 -7.17
C GLU A 250 1.13 23.56 -7.74
N ASP A 251 1.01 23.53 -9.05
CA ASP A 251 0.21 22.58 -9.82
C ASP A 251 0.75 22.48 -11.25
N VAL A 252 0.52 21.35 -11.91
CA VAL A 252 0.74 21.20 -13.35
C VAL A 252 -0.58 20.76 -13.97
N GLU A 253 -1.15 21.61 -14.81
CA GLU A 253 -2.52 21.42 -15.32
C GLU A 253 -2.64 21.76 -16.82
N GLY A 254 -3.80 21.51 -17.39
CA GLY A 254 -4.14 21.91 -18.75
C GLY A 254 -3.25 21.33 -19.83
N GLU A 255 -2.82 22.19 -20.77
CA GLU A 255 -2.00 21.82 -21.92
C GLU A 255 -0.61 21.29 -21.51
N ALA A 256 -0.04 21.84 -20.43
CA ALA A 256 1.24 21.42 -19.91
C ALA A 256 1.21 19.96 -19.45
N LEU A 257 0.23 19.59 -18.61
CA LEU A 257 0.07 18.22 -18.13
C LEU A 257 -0.19 17.25 -19.27
N ALA A 258 -1.09 17.59 -20.19
CA ALA A 258 -1.42 16.72 -21.32
C ALA A 258 -0.18 16.44 -22.19
N THR A 259 0.62 17.47 -22.46
CA THR A 259 1.86 17.35 -23.27
C THR A 259 2.89 16.47 -22.56
N LEU A 260 3.10 16.63 -21.25
CA LEU A 260 4.03 15.79 -20.47
C LEU A 260 3.60 14.32 -20.52
N VAL A 261 2.31 14.03 -20.29
CA VAL A 261 1.77 12.68 -20.32
C VAL A 261 1.94 12.03 -21.70
N VAL A 262 1.61 12.77 -22.78
CA VAL A 262 1.76 12.23 -24.15
C VAL A 262 3.21 11.94 -24.48
N ASN A 263 4.16 12.80 -24.14
CA ASN A 263 5.58 12.59 -24.41
C ASN A 263 6.16 11.43 -23.59
N LYS A 264 5.70 11.27 -22.35
CA LYS A 264 6.06 10.10 -21.53
C LYS A 264 5.54 8.80 -22.14
N LEU A 265 4.25 8.75 -22.51
CA LEU A 265 3.65 7.56 -23.13
C LEU A 265 4.31 7.18 -24.46
N ARG A 266 4.82 8.16 -25.20
CA ARG A 266 5.60 7.96 -26.44
C ARG A 266 7.06 7.56 -26.17
N GLY A 267 7.52 7.56 -24.91
CA GLY A 267 8.91 7.24 -24.57
C GLY A 267 9.93 8.33 -24.94
N ILE A 268 9.48 9.53 -25.34
CA ILE A 268 10.35 10.65 -25.73
C ILE A 268 10.99 11.30 -24.50
N LEU A 269 10.24 11.40 -23.39
CA LEU A 269 10.68 12.01 -22.17
C LEU A 269 10.22 11.18 -20.95
N GLN A 270 11.14 10.78 -20.11
CA GLN A 270 10.81 10.23 -18.80
C GLN A 270 10.56 11.39 -17.84
N VAL A 271 9.30 11.65 -17.50
CA VAL A 271 8.91 12.79 -16.66
C VAL A 271 7.84 12.39 -15.66
N VAL A 272 7.96 12.93 -14.46
CA VAL A 272 6.92 12.91 -13.43
C VAL A 272 6.73 14.32 -12.91
N ALA A 273 5.48 14.73 -12.72
CA ALA A 273 5.12 15.99 -12.10
C ALA A 273 4.42 15.72 -10.76
N VAL A 274 4.81 16.48 -9.74
CA VAL A 274 4.28 16.42 -8.37
C VAL A 274 3.88 17.82 -7.91
N LYS A 275 2.91 17.90 -7.00
CA LYS A 275 2.53 19.17 -6.39
C LYS A 275 3.56 19.55 -5.32
N ALA A 276 3.83 20.83 -5.19
CA ALA A 276 4.65 21.38 -4.13
C ALA A 276 3.98 21.16 -2.75
N PRO A 277 4.75 20.78 -1.72
CA PRO A 277 4.20 20.63 -0.37
C PRO A 277 3.88 21.99 0.26
N GLY A 278 2.88 22.02 1.15
CA GLY A 278 2.47 23.21 1.88
C GLY A 278 1.66 24.22 1.05
N PHE A 279 1.36 25.35 1.68
CA PHE A 279 0.56 26.45 1.10
C PHE A 279 1.19 27.80 1.46
N GLY A 280 0.99 28.83 0.59
CA GLY A 280 1.47 30.19 0.84
C GLY A 280 2.96 30.27 1.15
N ASP A 281 3.36 31.02 2.15
CA ASP A 281 4.77 31.23 2.52
C ASP A 281 5.46 29.94 2.98
N ARG A 282 4.71 29.01 3.58
CA ARG A 282 5.26 27.68 3.92
C ARG A 282 5.65 26.89 2.70
N ARG A 283 4.88 26.95 1.62
CA ARG A 283 5.23 26.30 0.35
C ARG A 283 6.53 26.86 -0.19
N LYS A 284 6.71 28.19 -0.18
CA LYS A 284 7.95 28.83 -0.59
C LYS A 284 9.15 28.34 0.23
N ALA A 285 8.97 28.27 1.55
CA ALA A 285 10.01 27.79 2.47
C ALA A 285 10.38 26.31 2.22
N MET A 286 9.39 25.45 2.02
CA MET A 286 9.61 24.02 1.73
C MET A 286 10.24 23.81 0.34
N LEU A 287 9.84 24.56 -0.68
CA LEU A 287 10.50 24.52 -1.98
C LEU A 287 11.97 24.95 -1.90
N GLN A 288 12.30 25.91 -1.04
CA GLN A 288 13.68 26.31 -0.82
C GLN A 288 14.47 25.23 -0.07
N ASP A 289 13.84 24.53 0.89
CA ASP A 289 14.46 23.38 1.58
C ASP A 289 14.77 22.25 0.59
N ILE A 290 13.80 21.89 -0.27
CA ILE A 290 14.01 20.91 -1.34
C ILE A 290 15.12 21.36 -2.29
N ALA A 291 15.09 22.61 -2.74
CA ALA A 291 16.09 23.18 -3.64
C ALA A 291 17.50 23.09 -3.06
N THR A 292 17.64 23.33 -1.75
CA THR A 292 18.93 23.22 -1.05
C THR A 292 19.45 21.79 -1.05
N VAL A 293 18.58 20.80 -0.81
CA VAL A 293 18.97 19.37 -0.80
C VAL A 293 19.37 18.86 -2.18
N VAL A 294 18.71 19.31 -3.24
CA VAL A 294 18.97 18.82 -4.60
C VAL A 294 19.93 19.69 -5.41
N GLY A 295 20.33 20.83 -4.86
CA GLY A 295 21.20 21.79 -5.54
C GLY A 295 20.50 22.56 -6.67
N ALA A 296 19.17 22.77 -6.56
CA ALA A 296 18.37 23.49 -7.54
C ALA A 296 18.25 24.98 -7.23
N ARG A 297 17.75 25.74 -8.21
CA ARG A 297 17.19 27.08 -8.01
C ARG A 297 15.68 27.03 -8.17
N VAL A 298 14.95 27.61 -7.21
CA VAL A 298 13.49 27.77 -7.32
C VAL A 298 13.18 28.80 -8.40
N ILE A 299 12.42 28.40 -9.40
CA ILE A 299 11.92 29.32 -10.43
C ILE A 299 10.72 30.06 -9.85
N SER A 300 10.86 31.37 -9.65
CA SER A 300 9.84 32.22 -9.06
C SER A 300 9.83 33.59 -9.72
N GLU A 301 8.65 34.08 -10.05
CA GLU A 301 8.47 35.41 -10.61
C GLU A 301 8.82 36.51 -9.60
N ASP A 302 8.67 36.24 -8.30
CA ASP A 302 8.99 37.18 -7.23
C ASP A 302 10.48 37.57 -7.23
N ILE A 303 11.37 36.68 -7.69
CA ILE A 303 12.80 36.94 -7.84
C ILE A 303 13.22 37.20 -9.29
N GLY A 304 12.26 37.39 -10.19
CA GLY A 304 12.51 37.71 -11.60
C GLY A 304 12.94 36.51 -12.46
N LEU A 305 12.87 35.27 -11.95
CA LEU A 305 13.15 34.05 -12.69
C LEU A 305 11.87 33.50 -13.32
N LYS A 306 11.79 33.53 -14.66
CA LYS A 306 10.68 32.98 -15.42
C LYS A 306 11.03 31.59 -15.94
N LEU A 307 10.02 30.74 -16.09
CA LEU A 307 10.17 29.36 -16.56
C LEU A 307 10.70 29.29 -18.01
N ASP A 308 10.36 30.24 -18.85
CA ASP A 308 10.83 30.34 -20.23
C ASP A 308 12.35 30.57 -20.35
N ASN A 309 12.97 31.10 -19.30
CA ASN A 309 14.41 31.33 -19.20
C ASN A 309 15.15 30.24 -18.41
N ALA A 310 14.46 29.16 -18.01
CA ALA A 310 15.06 28.08 -17.27
C ALA A 310 16.08 27.30 -18.14
N ASP A 311 17.19 26.92 -17.52
CA ASP A 311 18.22 26.11 -18.14
C ASP A 311 18.69 24.96 -17.22
N LEU A 312 19.56 24.09 -17.75
CA LEU A 312 20.04 22.91 -17.02
C LEU A 312 20.83 23.26 -15.75
N SER A 313 21.41 24.48 -15.66
CA SER A 313 22.17 24.90 -14.48
C SER A 313 21.28 25.27 -13.29
N MET A 314 19.99 25.48 -13.55
CA MET A 314 19.00 25.78 -12.51
C MET A 314 18.32 24.52 -11.98
N LEU A 315 18.49 23.38 -12.67
CA LEU A 315 17.93 22.10 -12.26
C LEU A 315 18.78 21.49 -11.14
N GLY A 316 18.09 20.98 -10.14
CA GLY A 316 18.70 20.09 -9.15
C GLY A 316 18.90 18.69 -9.72
N LYS A 317 19.59 17.86 -8.95
CA LYS A 317 19.85 16.46 -9.29
C LYS A 317 19.67 15.58 -8.07
N ALA A 318 19.23 14.35 -8.29
CA ALA A 318 19.24 13.31 -7.28
C ALA A 318 19.57 11.97 -7.93
N LYS A 319 20.23 11.09 -7.19
CA LYS A 319 20.55 9.74 -7.67
C LYS A 319 19.29 8.93 -7.88
N ARG A 320 18.31 9.08 -6.98
CA ARG A 320 17.00 8.42 -7.13
C ARG A 320 15.88 9.29 -6.58
N VAL A 321 14.72 9.24 -7.25
CA VAL A 321 13.48 9.81 -6.74
C VAL A 321 12.39 8.76 -6.83
N ARG A 322 11.69 8.51 -5.71
CA ARG A 322 10.51 7.66 -5.63
C ARG A 322 9.28 8.51 -5.42
N ILE A 323 8.27 8.29 -6.22
CA ILE A 323 7.02 9.06 -6.19
C ILE A 323 5.87 8.09 -6.08
N GLY A 324 5.24 8.06 -4.92
CA GLY A 324 4.00 7.34 -4.67
C GLY A 324 2.77 8.19 -5.00
N LYS A 325 1.61 7.72 -4.58
CA LYS A 325 0.34 8.44 -4.75
C LYS A 325 0.25 9.69 -3.86
N GLU A 326 0.79 9.62 -2.65
CA GLU A 326 0.65 10.66 -1.63
C GLU A 326 2.01 11.27 -1.19
N GLU A 327 3.13 10.69 -1.59
CA GLU A 327 4.46 11.09 -1.13
C GLU A 327 5.50 11.07 -2.23
N THR A 328 6.55 11.87 -2.05
CA THR A 328 7.76 11.88 -2.90
C THR A 328 8.99 11.83 -2.01
N THR A 329 9.87 10.85 -2.26
CA THR A 329 11.14 10.66 -1.56
C THR A 329 12.29 10.94 -2.52
N ILE A 330 13.19 11.83 -2.13
CA ILE A 330 14.42 12.16 -2.85
C ILE A 330 15.58 11.52 -2.09
N VAL A 331 16.37 10.71 -2.76
CA VAL A 331 17.51 9.97 -2.21
C VAL A 331 18.78 10.45 -2.89
N GLU A 332 19.82 10.75 -2.11
CA GLU A 332 21.10 11.31 -2.57
C GLU A 332 20.91 12.54 -3.49
N GLY A 333 20.38 13.62 -2.89
CA GLY A 333 20.33 14.93 -3.55
C GLY A 333 21.75 15.50 -3.75
N ALA A 334 21.95 16.20 -4.87
CA ALA A 334 23.26 16.78 -5.24
C ALA A 334 23.51 18.19 -4.63
N GLY A 335 22.80 18.54 -3.54
CA GLY A 335 23.01 19.80 -2.83
C GLY A 335 24.36 19.85 -2.09
N ASP A 336 24.83 21.06 -1.82
CA ASP A 336 26.03 21.24 -1.02
C ASP A 336 25.73 20.92 0.46
N PRO A 337 26.44 19.96 1.09
CA PRO A 337 26.27 19.62 2.51
C PRO A 337 26.41 20.83 3.46
N GLN A 338 27.26 21.83 3.11
CA GLN A 338 27.36 23.02 3.92
C GLN A 338 26.10 23.90 3.80
N ALA A 339 25.57 24.07 2.61
CA ALA A 339 24.33 24.82 2.41
C ALA A 339 23.13 24.16 3.15
N ILE A 340 23.07 22.83 3.21
CA ILE A 340 22.06 22.08 3.99
C ILE A 340 22.21 22.38 5.49
N LYS A 341 23.45 22.36 6.03
CA LYS A 341 23.72 22.70 7.43
C LYS A 341 23.36 24.14 7.76
N ASP A 342 23.72 25.09 6.88
CA ASP A 342 23.41 26.51 7.05
C ASP A 342 21.88 26.74 7.03
N ARG A 343 21.16 26.03 6.14
CA ARG A 343 19.69 26.07 6.08
C ARG A 343 19.05 25.50 7.37
N ALA A 344 19.57 24.39 7.87
CA ALA A 344 19.14 23.80 9.14
C ALA A 344 19.39 24.76 10.32
N ALA A 345 20.53 25.46 10.35
CA ALA A 345 20.83 26.48 11.36
C ALA A 345 19.86 27.67 11.30
N GLN A 346 19.48 28.09 10.08
CA GLN A 346 18.46 29.14 9.89
C GLN A 346 17.11 28.72 10.47
N ILE A 347 16.63 27.49 10.16
CA ILE A 347 15.36 26.99 10.67
C ILE A 347 15.39 26.86 12.21
N ARG A 348 16.52 26.44 12.81
CA ARG A 348 16.67 26.40 14.28
C ARG A 348 16.51 27.79 14.91
N LYS A 349 17.09 28.80 14.29
CA LYS A 349 16.94 30.18 14.74
C LYS A 349 15.49 30.65 14.61
N GLU A 350 14.82 30.39 13.48
CA GLU A 350 13.39 30.68 13.30
C GLU A 350 12.52 29.99 14.37
N LEU A 351 12.89 28.74 14.76
CA LEU A 351 12.22 27.97 15.82
C LEU A 351 12.39 28.62 17.21
N GLU A 352 13.59 29.10 17.53
CA GLU A 352 13.87 29.81 18.80
C GLU A 352 13.13 31.13 18.87
N ASP A 353 13.06 31.87 17.78
CA ASP A 353 12.40 33.18 17.68
C ASP A 353 10.86 33.09 17.61
N SER A 354 10.29 31.93 17.28
CA SER A 354 8.86 31.73 17.13
C SER A 354 8.15 31.71 18.50
N THR A 355 7.01 32.40 18.58
CA THR A 355 6.13 32.41 19.77
C THR A 355 4.88 31.54 19.61
N SER A 356 4.58 31.07 18.41
CA SER A 356 3.43 30.24 18.08
C SER A 356 3.79 28.76 18.22
N GLU A 357 3.10 28.03 19.09
CA GLU A 357 3.33 26.58 19.26
C GLU A 357 3.09 25.80 17.95
N TYR A 358 2.09 26.20 17.17
CA TYR A 358 1.84 25.60 15.86
C TYR A 358 2.97 25.85 14.84
N ASP A 359 3.53 27.06 14.82
CA ASP A 359 4.66 27.38 13.94
C ASP A 359 5.92 26.66 14.40
N LYS A 360 6.14 26.54 15.71
CA LYS A 360 7.24 25.74 16.26
C LYS A 360 7.14 24.28 15.84
N GLU A 361 5.97 23.66 15.94
CA GLU A 361 5.76 22.30 15.49
C GLU A 361 6.11 22.12 14.01
N LYS A 362 5.66 23.03 13.15
CA LYS A 362 5.95 22.97 11.70
C LYS A 362 7.41 23.28 11.36
N LEU A 363 8.09 24.12 12.12
CA LEU A 363 9.53 24.35 11.99
C LEU A 363 10.34 23.14 12.45
N GLN A 364 9.92 22.46 13.52
CA GLN A 364 10.52 21.21 13.97
C GLN A 364 10.39 20.11 12.92
N GLU A 365 9.20 19.94 12.34
CA GLU A 365 8.95 18.99 11.26
C GLU A 365 9.87 19.24 10.06
N ARG A 366 9.99 20.50 9.60
CA ARG A 366 10.90 20.88 8.51
C ARG A 366 12.35 20.59 8.84
N LEU A 367 12.77 20.91 10.08
CA LEU A 367 14.14 20.68 10.55
C LEU A 367 14.46 19.18 10.58
N ALA A 368 13.54 18.35 11.09
CA ALA A 368 13.69 16.90 11.15
C ALA A 368 13.85 16.30 9.74
N LYS A 369 13.00 16.71 8.78
CA LYS A 369 13.09 16.28 7.38
C LYS A 369 14.40 16.68 6.69
N LEU A 370 14.96 17.84 7.04
CA LEU A 370 16.18 18.35 6.41
C LEU A 370 17.46 17.74 7.01
N VAL A 371 17.46 17.48 8.32
CA VAL A 371 18.66 17.00 9.07
C VAL A 371 18.71 15.48 9.16
N GLY A 372 17.53 14.82 9.19
CA GLY A 372 17.41 13.38 9.41
C GLY A 372 18.01 12.55 8.26
N GLY A 373 18.09 13.08 7.06
CA GLY A 373 18.52 12.34 5.87
C GLY A 373 17.57 11.19 5.53
N VAL A 374 18.06 10.23 4.77
CA VAL A 374 17.36 9.01 4.39
C VAL A 374 18.20 7.79 4.76
N ALA A 375 17.62 6.86 5.53
CA ALA A 375 18.23 5.56 5.72
C ALA A 375 17.87 4.65 4.53
N VAL A 376 18.87 4.15 3.84
CA VAL A 376 18.71 3.26 2.69
C VAL A 376 19.08 1.84 3.11
N ILE A 377 18.11 0.94 3.12
CA ILE A 377 18.34 -0.49 3.28
C ILE A 377 18.64 -1.06 1.89
N GLN A 378 19.89 -1.37 1.64
CA GLN A 378 20.33 -1.97 0.40
C GLN A 378 20.11 -3.48 0.44
N VAL A 379 19.45 -4.04 -0.58
CA VAL A 379 19.08 -5.45 -0.65
C VAL A 379 19.69 -6.09 -1.88
N GLY A 380 20.53 -7.10 -1.66
CA GLY A 380 21.11 -7.89 -2.74
C GLY A 380 20.99 -9.39 -2.46
N ALA A 381 20.78 -10.17 -3.51
CA ALA A 381 20.68 -11.62 -3.45
C ALA A 381 21.36 -12.28 -4.66
N ALA A 382 21.46 -13.60 -4.64
CA ALA A 382 22.11 -14.36 -5.72
C ALA A 382 21.30 -14.35 -7.02
N THR A 383 19.97 -14.20 -6.93
CA THR A 383 19.07 -14.15 -8.08
C THR A 383 18.12 -12.96 -7.98
N GLU A 384 17.67 -12.44 -9.12
CA GLU A 384 16.72 -11.32 -9.18
C GLU A 384 15.37 -11.66 -8.50
N THR A 385 14.93 -12.90 -8.60
CA THR A 385 13.68 -13.36 -7.97
C THR A 385 13.79 -13.35 -6.45
N GLU A 386 14.92 -13.85 -5.91
CA GLU A 386 15.20 -13.82 -4.46
C GLU A 386 15.35 -12.38 -3.95
N GLN A 387 16.03 -11.52 -4.70
CA GLN A 387 16.21 -10.12 -4.35
C GLN A 387 14.86 -9.39 -4.25
N LYS A 388 13.96 -9.59 -5.21
CA LYS A 388 12.62 -9.02 -5.19
C LYS A 388 11.80 -9.52 -4.01
N GLU A 389 11.85 -10.82 -3.70
CA GLU A 389 11.15 -11.40 -2.56
C GLU A 389 11.67 -10.79 -1.24
N LEU A 390 12.99 -10.76 -1.06
CA LEU A 390 13.62 -10.20 0.14
C LEU A 390 13.31 -8.70 0.31
N LYS A 391 13.31 -7.95 -0.78
CA LYS A 391 12.95 -6.53 -0.78
C LYS A 391 11.51 -6.31 -0.33
N HIS A 392 10.54 -7.04 -0.89
CA HIS A 392 9.14 -6.97 -0.47
C HIS A 392 8.97 -7.29 1.01
N ARG A 393 9.61 -8.35 1.49
CA ARG A 393 9.58 -8.77 2.89
C ARG A 393 10.15 -7.72 3.84
N ILE A 394 11.22 -7.02 3.45
CA ILE A 394 11.80 -5.91 4.23
C ILE A 394 10.87 -4.69 4.22
N GLU A 395 10.25 -4.37 3.10
CA GLU A 395 9.28 -3.27 2.99
C GLU A 395 8.04 -3.51 3.86
N ASP A 396 7.49 -4.73 3.86
CA ASP A 396 6.37 -5.13 4.71
C ASP A 396 6.74 -5.02 6.20
N ALA A 397 7.95 -5.50 6.56
CA ALA A 397 8.46 -5.40 7.93
C ALA A 397 8.66 -3.95 8.38
N LEU A 398 9.12 -3.07 7.50
CA LEU A 398 9.26 -1.64 7.77
C LEU A 398 7.89 -0.99 8.02
N ASN A 399 6.90 -1.29 7.17
CA ASN A 399 5.54 -0.77 7.31
C ASN A 399 4.87 -1.25 8.60
N ALA A 400 4.99 -2.55 8.91
CA ALA A 400 4.50 -3.12 10.18
C ALA A 400 5.17 -2.49 11.39
N THR A 401 6.46 -2.21 11.31
CA THR A 401 7.22 -1.58 12.41
C THR A 401 6.80 -0.14 12.63
N ARG A 402 6.62 0.65 11.56
CA ARG A 402 6.07 2.00 11.65
C ARG A 402 4.67 2.01 12.27
N ALA A 403 3.79 1.10 11.82
CA ALA A 403 2.45 0.95 12.37
C ALA A 403 2.47 0.57 13.86
N ALA A 404 3.44 -0.22 14.30
CA ALA A 404 3.62 -0.59 15.70
C ALA A 404 4.14 0.56 16.58
N VAL A 405 5.04 1.37 16.06
CA VAL A 405 5.54 2.58 16.77
C VAL A 405 4.41 3.61 16.91
N GLU A 406 3.57 3.76 15.88
CA GLU A 406 2.47 4.73 15.85
C GLU A 406 1.33 4.39 16.82
N GLU A 407 0.84 3.15 16.83
CA GLU A 407 -0.35 2.76 17.61
C GLU A 407 -0.09 1.68 18.66
N GLY A 408 1.14 1.18 18.77
CA GLY A 408 1.48 0.07 19.66
C GLY A 408 1.21 -1.30 19.06
N ILE A 409 1.40 -2.33 19.88
CA ILE A 409 1.27 -3.74 19.53
C ILE A 409 0.25 -4.46 20.39
N VAL A 410 -0.28 -5.55 19.87
CA VAL A 410 -1.14 -6.51 20.58
C VAL A 410 -0.58 -7.93 20.43
N ALA A 411 -1.13 -8.90 21.18
CA ALA A 411 -0.84 -10.31 20.99
C ALA A 411 -1.19 -10.74 19.56
N GLY A 412 -0.21 -11.26 18.83
CA GLY A 412 -0.32 -11.60 17.41
C GLY A 412 -1.06 -12.92 17.14
N GLY A 413 -1.01 -13.33 15.86
CA GLY A 413 -1.59 -14.61 15.44
C GLY A 413 -3.12 -14.71 15.58
N GLY A 414 -3.84 -13.59 15.57
CA GLY A 414 -5.29 -13.53 15.76
C GLY A 414 -5.76 -13.64 17.21
N VAL A 415 -4.85 -13.75 18.18
CA VAL A 415 -5.19 -13.87 19.62
C VAL A 415 -5.89 -12.62 20.12
N ALA A 416 -5.42 -11.41 19.78
CA ALA A 416 -6.05 -10.16 20.20
C ALA A 416 -7.50 -10.05 19.72
N LEU A 417 -7.81 -10.53 18.51
CA LEU A 417 -9.18 -10.57 17.98
C LEU A 417 -10.08 -11.52 18.78
N VAL A 418 -9.59 -12.71 19.14
CA VAL A 418 -10.32 -13.67 19.98
C VAL A 418 -10.55 -13.10 21.39
N LYS A 419 -9.62 -12.31 21.92
CA LYS A 419 -9.80 -11.64 23.23
C LYS A 419 -10.79 -10.48 23.21
N CYS A 420 -11.22 -10.00 22.04
CA CYS A 420 -12.35 -9.07 21.92
C CYS A 420 -13.71 -9.77 22.03
N LEU A 421 -13.79 -11.10 22.07
CA LEU A 421 -15.08 -11.82 22.13
C LEU A 421 -15.86 -11.55 23.42
N ASP A 422 -15.21 -11.55 24.57
CA ASP A 422 -15.88 -11.33 25.86
C ASP A 422 -16.58 -9.96 25.98
N PRO A 423 -15.91 -8.82 25.67
CA PRO A 423 -16.59 -7.52 25.63
C PRO A 423 -17.67 -7.45 24.56
N LEU A 424 -17.43 -8.09 23.39
CA LEU A 424 -18.41 -8.12 22.30
C LEU A 424 -19.65 -8.97 22.68
N ASP A 425 -19.49 -10.07 23.40
CA ASP A 425 -20.61 -10.89 23.89
C ASP A 425 -21.51 -10.12 24.86
N LYS A 426 -20.92 -9.30 25.75
CA LYS A 426 -21.68 -8.41 26.63
C LYS A 426 -22.47 -7.38 25.83
N PHE A 427 -21.85 -6.77 24.83
CA PHE A 427 -22.51 -5.82 23.94
C PHE A 427 -23.66 -6.47 23.15
N ILE A 428 -23.44 -7.67 22.61
CA ILE A 428 -24.45 -8.44 21.85
C ILE A 428 -25.64 -8.80 22.75
N PHE A 429 -25.43 -9.04 24.03
CA PHE A 429 -26.48 -9.39 24.97
C PHE A 429 -27.55 -8.28 25.04
N ASP A 430 -27.15 -7.02 25.02
CA ASP A 430 -28.01 -5.85 25.12
C ASP A 430 -28.69 -5.47 23.78
N LEU A 431 -28.37 -6.15 22.68
CA LEU A 431 -28.97 -5.92 21.37
C LEU A 431 -30.14 -6.86 21.09
N GLU A 432 -31.06 -6.42 20.21
CA GLU A 432 -32.23 -7.18 19.78
C GLU A 432 -32.32 -7.28 18.25
N GLY A 433 -33.05 -8.28 17.77
CA GLY A 433 -33.39 -8.46 16.34
C GLY A 433 -32.17 -8.54 15.43
N ASP A 434 -32.28 -7.95 14.24
CA ASP A 434 -31.23 -8.02 13.21
C ASP A 434 -29.97 -7.20 13.55
N LEU A 435 -30.07 -6.22 14.46
CA LEU A 435 -28.89 -5.57 15.03
C LEU A 435 -28.00 -6.56 15.78
N LYS A 436 -28.62 -7.38 16.64
CA LYS A 436 -27.95 -8.48 17.36
C LYS A 436 -27.28 -9.46 16.40
N THR A 437 -28.03 -9.84 15.35
CA THR A 437 -27.53 -10.73 14.32
C THR A 437 -26.31 -10.14 13.61
N GLY A 438 -26.33 -8.83 13.27
CA GLY A 438 -25.21 -8.12 12.67
C GLY A 438 -23.94 -8.15 13.55
N ALA A 439 -24.08 -7.87 14.83
CA ALA A 439 -22.97 -7.95 15.79
C ALA A 439 -22.46 -9.40 15.97
N THR A 440 -23.37 -10.40 15.94
CA THR A 440 -23.01 -11.82 16.02
C THR A 440 -22.20 -12.28 14.79
N ILE A 441 -22.46 -11.72 13.61
CA ILE A 441 -21.66 -11.96 12.40
C ILE A 441 -20.20 -11.55 12.63
N VAL A 442 -19.97 -10.34 13.17
CA VAL A 442 -18.62 -9.86 13.50
C VAL A 442 -17.96 -10.81 14.50
N ARG A 443 -18.66 -11.15 15.59
CA ARG A 443 -18.16 -12.08 16.61
C ARG A 443 -17.62 -13.39 16.02
N ARG A 444 -18.36 -13.99 15.09
CA ARG A 444 -17.92 -15.21 14.43
C ARG A 444 -16.72 -14.99 13.52
N ALA A 445 -16.67 -13.88 12.81
CA ALA A 445 -15.60 -13.59 11.89
C ALA A 445 -14.24 -13.32 12.59
N LEU A 446 -14.26 -12.80 13.83
CA LEU A 446 -13.03 -12.53 14.58
C LEU A 446 -12.22 -13.79 14.93
N THR A 447 -12.82 -14.96 14.92
CA THR A 447 -12.12 -16.23 15.20
C THR A 447 -11.42 -16.80 13.97
N GLU A 448 -11.81 -16.40 12.77
CA GLU A 448 -11.37 -17.01 11.50
C GLU A 448 -9.86 -16.88 11.26
N PRO A 449 -9.17 -15.74 11.55
CA PRO A 449 -7.73 -15.65 11.37
C PRO A 449 -6.96 -16.68 12.19
N LEU A 450 -7.26 -16.80 13.49
CA LEU A 450 -6.62 -17.80 14.36
C LEU A 450 -6.95 -19.22 13.94
N HIS A 451 -8.22 -19.49 13.59
CA HIS A 451 -8.66 -20.78 13.08
C HIS A 451 -7.85 -21.19 11.84
N LEU A 452 -7.64 -20.27 10.90
CA LEU A 452 -6.93 -20.54 9.66
C LEU A 452 -5.42 -20.71 9.90
N ILE A 453 -4.80 -19.89 10.76
CA ILE A 453 -3.39 -20.06 11.17
C ILE A 453 -3.16 -21.45 11.78
N ALA A 454 -4.04 -21.89 12.67
CA ALA A 454 -3.97 -23.21 13.28
C ALA A 454 -4.16 -24.32 12.24
N SER A 455 -5.12 -24.18 11.34
CA SER A 455 -5.40 -25.13 10.25
C SER A 455 -4.24 -25.25 9.27
N ASN A 456 -3.63 -24.13 8.86
CA ASN A 456 -2.43 -24.12 8.02
C ASN A 456 -1.23 -24.77 8.71
N ALA A 457 -1.20 -24.73 10.05
CA ALA A 457 -0.18 -25.42 10.86
C ALA A 457 -0.48 -26.92 11.08
N GLY A 458 -1.60 -27.45 10.56
CA GLY A 458 -2.01 -28.85 10.70
C GLY A 458 -2.72 -29.16 12.02
N LEU A 459 -3.21 -28.14 12.73
CA LEU A 459 -3.97 -28.26 13.98
C LEU A 459 -5.49 -28.15 13.74
N GLN A 460 -6.28 -28.55 14.71
CA GLN A 460 -7.75 -28.37 14.66
C GLN A 460 -8.09 -26.92 15.07
N GLY A 461 -8.43 -26.08 14.09
CA GLY A 461 -8.65 -24.64 14.30
C GLY A 461 -9.70 -24.33 15.36
N ASP A 462 -10.86 -24.99 15.33
CA ASP A 462 -11.94 -24.79 16.31
C ASP A 462 -11.50 -25.10 17.75
N VAL A 463 -10.72 -26.17 17.95
CA VAL A 463 -10.19 -26.57 19.27
C VAL A 463 -9.19 -25.53 19.78
N VAL A 464 -8.36 -25.00 18.90
CA VAL A 464 -7.40 -23.95 19.24
C VAL A 464 -8.13 -22.66 19.65
N VAL A 465 -9.12 -22.24 18.87
CA VAL A 465 -9.94 -21.04 19.18
C VAL A 465 -10.61 -21.20 20.55
N GLU A 466 -11.27 -22.31 20.81
CA GLU A 466 -11.93 -22.56 22.11
C GLU A 466 -10.92 -22.54 23.25
N LYS A 467 -9.76 -23.15 23.09
CA LYS A 467 -8.72 -23.13 24.11
C LYS A 467 -8.22 -21.72 24.40
N ILE A 468 -8.00 -20.90 23.36
CA ILE A 468 -7.53 -19.52 23.55
C ILE A 468 -8.55 -18.66 24.29
N THR A 469 -9.87 -18.87 24.10
CA THR A 469 -10.88 -18.12 24.88
C THR A 469 -10.73 -18.36 26.39
N THR A 470 -10.28 -19.55 26.80
CA THR A 470 -10.11 -19.92 28.24
C THR A 470 -8.76 -19.52 28.83
N LEU A 471 -7.77 -19.19 28.01
CA LEU A 471 -6.43 -18.78 28.49
C LEU A 471 -6.45 -17.34 29.01
N LYS A 472 -5.40 -16.94 29.74
CA LYS A 472 -5.22 -15.58 30.21
C LYS A 472 -5.04 -14.61 29.05
N LYS A 473 -5.30 -13.32 29.33
CA LYS A 473 -5.06 -12.24 28.37
C LYS A 473 -3.56 -12.22 28.00
N GLY A 474 -3.26 -12.23 26.70
CA GLY A 474 -1.90 -12.26 26.17
C GLY A 474 -1.32 -13.67 25.95
N GLU A 475 -1.94 -14.73 26.45
CA GLU A 475 -1.54 -16.12 26.13
C GLU A 475 -2.20 -16.60 24.84
N GLY A 476 -1.42 -17.28 23.97
CA GLY A 476 -1.86 -17.73 22.66
C GLY A 476 -1.04 -18.90 22.13
N LEU A 477 -1.31 -19.29 20.87
CA LEU A 477 -0.64 -20.38 20.18
C LEU A 477 0.59 -19.88 19.40
N ASP A 478 1.77 -20.38 19.73
CA ASP A 478 2.91 -20.37 18.80
C ASP A 478 2.67 -21.46 17.73
N ALA A 479 2.13 -21.08 16.60
CA ALA A 479 1.77 -22.03 15.53
C ALA A 479 3.01 -22.64 14.84
N ALA A 480 4.19 -22.03 14.97
CA ALA A 480 5.43 -22.61 14.45
C ALA A 480 5.85 -23.83 15.25
N LYS A 481 5.73 -23.76 16.60
CA LYS A 481 6.12 -24.83 17.53
C LYS A 481 4.95 -25.73 17.95
N GLY A 482 3.72 -25.23 17.89
CA GLY A 482 2.53 -25.95 18.39
C GLY A 482 2.35 -25.84 19.91
N GLU A 483 2.92 -24.81 20.54
CA GLU A 483 2.92 -24.59 21.99
C GLU A 483 2.09 -23.37 22.37
N TYR A 484 1.56 -23.36 23.60
CA TYR A 484 0.83 -22.19 24.13
C TYR A 484 1.78 -21.38 25.01
N VAL A 485 1.93 -20.09 24.66
CA VAL A 485 2.92 -19.18 25.24
C VAL A 485 2.32 -17.81 25.55
N ASP A 486 3.03 -17.01 26.36
CA ASP A 486 2.80 -15.56 26.43
C ASP A 486 3.28 -14.94 25.11
N MET A 487 2.33 -14.47 24.30
CA MET A 487 2.58 -14.04 22.92
C MET A 487 3.55 -12.87 22.85
N VAL A 488 3.38 -11.87 23.73
CA VAL A 488 4.25 -10.67 23.73
C VAL A 488 5.67 -11.05 24.14
N LYS A 489 5.85 -11.86 25.19
CA LYS A 489 7.19 -12.33 25.60
C LYS A 489 7.85 -13.26 24.58
N ALA A 490 7.05 -14.05 23.88
CA ALA A 490 7.53 -14.89 22.79
C ALA A 490 7.86 -14.10 21.51
N GLY A 491 7.54 -12.81 21.51
CA GLY A 491 7.70 -11.91 20.38
C GLY A 491 6.64 -12.11 19.28
N ILE A 492 5.58 -12.88 19.50
CA ILE A 492 4.49 -13.08 18.52
C ILE A 492 3.46 -11.97 18.71
N ILE A 493 3.62 -10.90 17.95
CA ILE A 493 2.92 -9.63 18.11
C ILE A 493 2.42 -9.10 16.77
N ASP A 494 1.32 -8.38 16.78
CA ASP A 494 0.78 -7.68 15.62
C ASP A 494 0.64 -6.18 15.92
N PRO A 495 0.91 -5.27 14.98
CA PRO A 495 0.61 -3.84 15.16
C PRO A 495 -0.89 -3.61 15.29
N VAL A 496 -1.30 -2.76 16.24
CA VAL A 496 -2.72 -2.40 16.44
C VAL A 496 -3.30 -1.80 15.18
N LYS A 497 -2.59 -0.89 14.52
CA LYS A 497 -3.01 -0.24 13.27
C LYS A 497 -3.34 -1.26 12.18
N VAL A 498 -2.53 -2.31 12.03
CA VAL A 498 -2.76 -3.40 11.07
C VAL A 498 -4.03 -4.17 11.41
N THR A 499 -4.12 -4.64 12.67
CA THR A 499 -5.24 -5.50 13.11
C THR A 499 -6.58 -4.75 13.06
N ARG A 500 -6.64 -3.49 13.54
CA ARG A 500 -7.87 -2.70 13.51
C ARG A 500 -8.30 -2.33 12.08
N SER A 501 -7.34 -1.94 11.22
CA SER A 501 -7.64 -1.59 9.83
C SER A 501 -8.19 -2.79 9.06
N ALA A 502 -7.64 -3.99 9.31
CA ALA A 502 -8.15 -5.23 8.73
C ALA A 502 -9.63 -5.45 9.09
N VAL A 503 -10.01 -5.28 10.37
CA VAL A 503 -11.40 -5.45 10.83
C VAL A 503 -12.31 -4.34 10.28
N GLN A 504 -11.86 -3.09 10.27
CA GLN A 504 -12.63 -1.95 9.75
C GLN A 504 -12.94 -2.09 8.26
N ASN A 505 -11.93 -2.39 7.45
CA ASN A 505 -12.11 -2.55 6.00
C ASN A 505 -12.96 -3.78 5.67
N ALA A 506 -12.75 -4.88 6.40
CA ALA A 506 -13.58 -6.08 6.27
C ALA A 506 -15.05 -5.80 6.59
N GLY A 507 -15.34 -5.11 7.70
CA GLY A 507 -16.68 -4.74 8.12
C GLY A 507 -17.36 -3.80 7.15
N SER A 508 -16.65 -2.81 6.62
CA SER A 508 -17.15 -1.84 5.64
C SER A 508 -17.64 -2.53 4.36
N ILE A 509 -16.80 -3.37 3.75
CA ILE A 509 -17.16 -4.08 2.51
C ILE A 509 -18.25 -5.14 2.76
N ALA A 510 -18.16 -5.88 3.87
CA ALA A 510 -19.21 -6.83 4.24
C ALA A 510 -20.58 -6.15 4.38
N ALA A 511 -20.63 -5.01 5.07
CA ALA A 511 -21.84 -4.21 5.23
C ALA A 511 -22.44 -3.75 3.89
N MET A 512 -21.60 -3.33 2.94
CA MET A 512 -22.05 -2.94 1.60
C MET A 512 -22.61 -4.14 0.81
N ILE A 513 -21.93 -5.27 0.83
CA ILE A 513 -22.37 -6.49 0.11
C ILE A 513 -23.71 -6.98 0.64
N LEU A 514 -23.92 -6.97 1.96
CA LEU A 514 -25.16 -7.44 2.58
C LEU A 514 -26.37 -6.53 2.30
N THR A 515 -26.14 -5.29 1.89
CA THR A 515 -27.19 -4.35 1.45
C THR A 515 -27.39 -4.34 -0.07
N THR A 516 -26.59 -5.11 -0.82
CA THR A 516 -26.71 -5.19 -2.28
C THR A 516 -27.77 -6.19 -2.70
N ASP A 517 -28.64 -5.81 -3.64
CA ASP A 517 -29.74 -6.63 -4.14
C ASP A 517 -29.70 -6.87 -5.66
N VAL A 518 -28.91 -6.08 -6.41
CA VAL A 518 -28.82 -6.17 -7.87
C VAL A 518 -27.37 -6.03 -8.32
N LEU A 519 -26.95 -6.88 -9.24
CA LEU A 519 -25.70 -6.75 -10.00
C LEU A 519 -25.99 -6.35 -11.44
N VAL A 520 -25.22 -5.42 -11.99
CA VAL A 520 -25.35 -4.92 -13.35
C VAL A 520 -24.04 -5.15 -14.09
N ALA A 521 -24.03 -6.08 -15.04
CA ALA A 521 -22.87 -6.40 -15.85
C ALA A 521 -23.07 -6.03 -17.32
N ASP A 522 -21.99 -5.86 -18.06
CA ASP A 522 -22.05 -5.77 -19.51
C ASP A 522 -22.42 -7.15 -20.10
N LYS A 523 -23.28 -7.13 -21.13
CA LYS A 523 -23.59 -8.37 -21.84
C LYS A 523 -22.34 -8.84 -22.58
N PRO A 524 -21.88 -10.09 -22.36
CA PRO A 524 -20.74 -10.61 -23.09
C PRO A 524 -20.98 -10.50 -24.61
N GLU A 525 -20.03 -9.95 -25.33
CA GLU A 525 -20.07 -9.99 -26.78
C GLU A 525 -19.94 -11.45 -27.21
N LYS A 526 -20.92 -11.95 -27.99
CA LYS A 526 -20.75 -13.23 -28.66
C LYS A 526 -19.54 -13.06 -29.58
N LYS A 527 -18.46 -13.80 -29.31
CA LYS A 527 -17.44 -14.01 -30.32
C LYS A 527 -18.15 -14.66 -31.51
N ASP A 528 -18.46 -13.88 -32.54
CA ASP A 528 -18.91 -14.43 -33.82
C ASP A 528 -17.81 -15.40 -34.26
N SER A 529 -18.12 -16.68 -34.13
CA SER A 529 -17.37 -17.72 -34.83
C SER A 529 -17.58 -17.42 -36.30
N THR A 530 -16.63 -16.76 -36.91
CA THR A 530 -16.55 -16.60 -38.39
C THR A 530 -16.70 -18.00 -38.96
N PRO A 531 -17.74 -18.32 -39.73
CA PRO A 531 -17.81 -19.62 -40.39
C PRO A 531 -16.60 -19.72 -41.30
N GLY A 532 -15.78 -20.74 -41.08
CA GLY A 532 -14.68 -21.06 -41.98
C GLY A 532 -15.20 -21.10 -43.39
N MET A 533 -14.64 -20.30 -44.29
CA MET A 533 -14.91 -20.38 -45.72
C MET A 533 -14.69 -21.84 -46.15
N PRO A 534 -15.66 -22.47 -46.83
CA PRO A 534 -15.43 -23.78 -47.47
C PRO A 534 -14.42 -23.56 -48.56
N GLY A 535 -13.34 -24.32 -48.54
CA GLY A 535 -12.33 -24.34 -49.57
C GLY A 535 -12.97 -24.58 -50.95
N GLY A 536 -12.93 -23.57 -51.79
CA GLY A 536 -13.23 -23.67 -53.23
C GLY A 536 -12.15 -24.42 -53.94
N MET A 537 -12.49 -25.58 -54.37
CA MET A 537 -11.72 -26.51 -55.21
C MET A 537 -11.74 -26.01 -56.65
N GLY A 538 -10.57 -26.05 -57.35
CA GLY A 538 -10.52 -26.46 -58.72
C GLY A 538 -10.49 -25.40 -59.81
N GLY A 539 -9.51 -25.51 -60.67
CA GLY A 539 -9.48 -24.96 -62.01
C GLY A 539 -8.06 -24.70 -62.52
N MET A 540 -7.37 -25.67 -62.81
CA MET A 540 -6.84 -26.20 -64.08
C MET A 540 -6.77 -25.19 -65.24
N GLY A 541 -5.58 -25.02 -65.84
CA GLY A 541 -5.40 -24.87 -67.22
C GLY A 541 -4.80 -23.59 -67.77
N GLY A 542 -3.71 -23.71 -68.50
CA GLY A 542 -3.39 -22.75 -69.52
C GLY A 542 -1.88 -22.46 -69.69
N MET A 543 -1.20 -23.28 -70.43
CA MET A 543 0.05 -22.99 -71.12
C MET A 543 -0.01 -21.71 -71.95
N GLY A 544 1.08 -21.03 -72.08
CA GLY A 544 1.32 -20.00 -73.11
C GLY A 544 2.71 -19.43 -73.00
N ASP A 545 3.63 -20.05 -73.73
CA ASP A 545 4.91 -19.45 -74.12
C ASP A 545 4.71 -18.11 -74.80
N PHE A 546 5.66 -17.25 -74.72
CA PHE A 546 6.41 -16.58 -75.79
C PHE A 546 7.05 -15.26 -75.32
N ASP A 547 8.36 -15.24 -75.57
CA ASP A 547 9.40 -14.22 -75.74
C ASP A 547 9.89 -13.47 -74.48
#